data_3e9c5c62baf9def4ce87c197d2232985
#
_entry.id   3e9c5c62baf9def4ce87c197d2232985
#
_cell.length_a   1.000
_cell.length_b   1.000
_cell.length_c   1.000
_cell.angle_alpha   90.00
_cell.angle_beta   90.00
_cell.angle_gamma   90.00
#
_symmetry.space_group_name_H-M   'P 1'
#
loop_
_entity.id
_entity.type
_entity.pdbx_description
1 polymer ?
#
loop_
_entity_poly.entity_id
_entity_poly.type
_entity_poly.pdbx_seq_one_letter_code
_entity_poly.pdbx_strand_id
1 'polypeptide(L)'
;MLPLLVFLLIFACVMGIAYFLEIYRVDPAKIYVDGNTHYSNQEIIDIVMTGPLGDNSIVLSLKYKNRKITDVPFVDAITVEVVSSDSIRIRVFEKALAGYVKYLDRYIYFDKDGTVVESSDVLTKGIPQVTGINFSGIQVGKPLTTDETDIFLRTLDLTKLLAKYELSADRIHFHGNGEVTVYFGNIRVDLGTDDKGIEDKVMLLGTFLERVETLSGVLDMEEYNEEGIYVFKPDTDD
;
A
#
# COMPACT_ATOMS: atom_id res chain seq x y z
N MET A 1 -55.22 -20.68 26.17
CA MET A 1 -53.87 -21.08 26.64
C MET A 1 -52.82 -21.04 25.55
N LEU A 2 -53.09 -21.57 24.34
CA LEU A 2 -52.16 -21.56 23.20
C LEU A 2 -51.64 -20.16 22.80
N PRO A 3 -52.49 -19.10 22.66
CA PRO A 3 -52.03 -17.77 22.27
C PRO A 3 -51.14 -17.12 23.33
N LEU A 4 -51.37 -17.37 24.60
CA LEU A 4 -50.55 -16.87 25.71
C LEU A 4 -49.14 -17.52 25.70
N LEU A 5 -49.08 -18.82 25.44
CA LEU A 5 -47.81 -19.56 25.32
C LEU A 5 -47.00 -19.07 24.14
N VAL A 6 -47.60 -18.81 23.01
CA VAL A 6 -46.95 -18.25 21.80
C VAL A 6 -46.44 -16.83 22.10
N PHE A 7 -47.20 -15.99 22.78
CA PHE A 7 -46.79 -14.65 23.17
C PHE A 7 -45.59 -14.69 24.11
N LEU A 8 -45.58 -15.54 25.14
CA LEU A 8 -44.47 -15.71 26.05
C LEU A 8 -43.18 -16.18 25.35
N LEU A 9 -43.33 -17.08 24.38
CA LEU A 9 -42.21 -17.59 23.61
C LEU A 9 -41.60 -16.49 22.72
N ILE A 10 -42.43 -15.69 22.02
CA ILE A 10 -42.00 -14.55 21.24
C ILE A 10 -41.29 -13.52 22.12
N PHE A 11 -41.87 -13.20 23.28
CA PHE A 11 -41.30 -12.27 24.25
C PHE A 11 -39.94 -12.76 24.76
N ALA A 12 -39.81 -14.04 25.12
CA ALA A 12 -38.54 -14.63 25.53
C ALA A 12 -37.48 -14.57 24.40
N CYS A 13 -37.87 -14.82 23.15
CA CYS A 13 -36.97 -14.68 21.99
C CYS A 13 -36.49 -13.22 21.80
N VAL A 14 -37.39 -12.25 21.89
CA VAL A 14 -37.04 -10.82 21.75
C VAL A 14 -36.09 -10.40 22.87
N MET A 15 -36.36 -10.81 24.11
CA MET A 15 -35.47 -10.53 25.24
C MET A 15 -34.11 -11.22 25.08
N GLY A 16 -34.08 -12.44 24.57
CA GLY A 16 -32.85 -13.18 24.28
C GLY A 16 -31.99 -12.48 23.22
N ILE A 17 -32.63 -12.00 22.15
CA ILE A 17 -31.96 -11.22 21.11
C ILE A 17 -31.42 -9.90 21.67
N ALA A 18 -32.23 -9.16 22.43
CA ALA A 18 -31.80 -7.91 23.03
C ALA A 18 -30.59 -8.10 23.97
N TYR A 19 -30.64 -9.16 24.79
CA TYR A 19 -29.52 -9.55 25.67
C TYR A 19 -28.26 -9.94 24.91
N PHE A 20 -28.40 -10.70 23.81
CA PHE A 20 -27.30 -11.06 22.91
C PHE A 20 -26.67 -9.82 22.27
N LEU A 21 -27.48 -8.88 21.78
CA LEU A 21 -26.97 -7.63 21.19
C LEU A 21 -26.18 -6.79 22.18
N GLU A 22 -26.62 -6.73 23.44
CA GLU A 22 -25.96 -5.95 24.48
C GLU A 22 -24.64 -6.61 24.96
N ILE A 23 -24.61 -7.94 25.14
CA ILE A 23 -23.39 -8.66 25.59
C ILE A 23 -22.28 -8.57 24.55
N TYR A 24 -22.61 -8.63 23.24
CA TYR A 24 -21.65 -8.60 22.16
C TYR A 24 -21.46 -7.20 21.56
N ARG A 25 -21.87 -6.17 22.30
CA ARG A 25 -21.62 -4.80 21.92
C ARG A 25 -20.17 -4.42 22.15
N VAL A 26 -19.50 -3.95 21.08
CA VAL A 26 -18.08 -3.56 21.10
C VAL A 26 -17.89 -2.28 21.91
N ASP A 27 -16.97 -2.32 22.86
CA ASP A 27 -16.48 -1.15 23.57
C ASP A 27 -15.49 -0.38 22.66
N PRO A 28 -15.74 0.89 22.31
CA PRO A 28 -14.83 1.68 21.47
C PRO A 28 -13.39 1.76 21.99
N ALA A 29 -13.20 1.62 23.32
CA ALA A 29 -11.86 1.60 23.92
C ALA A 29 -11.11 0.26 23.77
N LYS A 30 -11.80 -0.79 23.28
CA LYS A 30 -11.25 -2.14 23.15
C LYS A 30 -11.21 -2.62 21.70
N ILE A 31 -11.00 -1.69 20.77
CA ILE A 31 -10.81 -1.97 19.35
C ILE A 31 -9.32 -1.88 19.04
N TYR A 32 -8.77 -2.97 18.53
CA TYR A 32 -7.38 -3.04 18.06
C TYR A 32 -7.37 -3.04 16.55
N VAL A 33 -6.54 -2.18 15.92
CA VAL A 33 -6.38 -2.10 14.46
C VAL A 33 -4.93 -2.36 14.11
N ASP A 34 -4.69 -3.30 13.22
CA ASP A 34 -3.36 -3.72 12.78
C ASP A 34 -3.29 -3.76 11.23
N GLY A 35 -2.12 -3.42 10.67
CA GLY A 35 -1.83 -3.58 9.24
C GLY A 35 -2.26 -2.42 8.34
N ASN A 36 -2.77 -1.33 8.91
CA ASN A 36 -3.11 -0.11 8.20
C ASN A 36 -1.89 0.83 8.10
N THR A 37 -1.55 1.25 6.88
CA THR A 37 -0.47 2.21 6.59
C THR A 37 -1.03 3.49 5.98
N HIS A 38 -2.02 3.36 5.08
CA HIS A 38 -2.64 4.46 4.37
C HIS A 38 -3.78 5.14 5.14
N TYR A 39 -4.41 4.41 6.05
CA TYR A 39 -5.54 4.88 6.84
C TYR A 39 -5.17 4.94 8.32
N SER A 40 -5.69 5.93 9.03
CA SER A 40 -5.63 5.96 10.50
C SER A 40 -6.51 4.86 11.11
N ASN A 41 -6.22 4.50 12.36
CA ASN A 41 -7.05 3.53 13.07
C ASN A 41 -8.52 3.95 13.14
N GLN A 42 -8.79 5.26 13.30
CA GLN A 42 -10.16 5.77 13.38
C GLN A 42 -10.90 5.63 12.04
N GLU A 43 -10.25 5.94 10.92
CA GLU A 43 -10.85 5.75 9.60
C GLU A 43 -11.20 4.29 9.31
N ILE A 44 -10.32 3.35 9.71
CA ILE A 44 -10.61 1.91 9.58
C ILE A 44 -11.78 1.50 10.49
N ILE A 45 -11.85 2.00 11.72
CA ILE A 45 -12.98 1.75 12.62
C ILE A 45 -14.28 2.26 12.01
N ASP A 46 -14.29 3.48 11.47
CA ASP A 46 -15.46 4.09 10.84
C ASP A 46 -15.92 3.30 9.61
N ILE A 47 -14.98 2.76 8.80
CA ILE A 47 -15.28 1.89 7.65
C ILE A 47 -15.92 0.57 8.12
N VAL A 48 -15.35 -0.05 9.14
CA VAL A 48 -15.75 -1.40 9.59
C VAL A 48 -17.08 -1.36 10.34
N MET A 49 -17.26 -0.39 11.23
CA MET A 49 -18.42 -0.31 12.13
C MET A 49 -19.66 0.32 11.49
N THR A 50 -19.78 0.30 10.17
CA THR A 50 -20.92 0.84 9.43
C THR A 50 -22.10 -0.12 9.35
N GLY A 51 -23.31 0.47 9.34
CA GLY A 51 -24.56 -0.22 9.08
C GLY A 51 -25.24 -0.81 10.32
N PRO A 52 -26.36 -1.50 10.14
CA PRO A 52 -27.11 -2.12 11.24
C PRO A 52 -26.24 -3.15 11.97
N LEU A 53 -26.21 -3.08 13.30
CA LEU A 53 -25.38 -3.95 14.15
C LEU A 53 -23.87 -3.81 13.89
N GLY A 54 -23.44 -2.66 13.36
CA GLY A 54 -22.03 -2.34 13.16
C GLY A 54 -21.20 -2.21 14.46
N ASP A 55 -21.85 -2.27 15.62
CA ASP A 55 -21.25 -2.29 16.95
C ASP A 55 -21.28 -3.68 17.62
N ASN A 56 -21.72 -4.74 16.90
CA ASN A 56 -21.77 -6.09 17.46
C ASN A 56 -20.58 -6.93 17.00
N SER A 57 -19.78 -7.44 17.94
CA SER A 57 -18.53 -8.15 17.67
C SER A 57 -18.72 -9.43 16.82
N ILE A 58 -19.78 -10.20 17.06
CA ILE A 58 -20.09 -11.42 16.30
C ILE A 58 -20.53 -11.07 14.88
N VAL A 59 -21.42 -10.09 14.75
CA VAL A 59 -21.92 -9.66 13.42
C VAL A 59 -20.78 -9.11 12.58
N LEU A 60 -19.91 -8.30 13.15
CA LEU A 60 -18.72 -7.78 12.46
C LEU A 60 -17.79 -8.92 12.00
N SER A 61 -17.48 -9.86 12.88
CA SER A 61 -16.64 -11.01 12.53
C SER A 61 -17.23 -11.83 11.37
N LEU A 62 -18.52 -12.05 11.35
CA LEU A 62 -19.20 -12.76 10.26
C LEU A 62 -19.25 -11.93 8.97
N LYS A 63 -19.52 -10.62 9.06
CA LYS A 63 -19.59 -9.68 7.94
C LYS A 63 -18.26 -9.60 7.18
N TYR A 64 -17.13 -9.63 7.89
CA TYR A 64 -15.79 -9.50 7.31
C TYR A 64 -15.05 -10.83 7.14
N LYS A 65 -15.68 -11.96 7.42
CA LYS A 65 -15.09 -13.27 7.19
C LYS A 65 -14.96 -13.54 5.67
N ASN A 66 -13.72 -13.68 5.18
CA ASN A 66 -13.42 -13.98 3.77
C ASN A 66 -13.99 -12.98 2.75
N ARG A 67 -14.22 -11.73 3.16
CA ARG A 67 -14.74 -10.69 2.27
C ARG A 67 -13.58 -9.89 1.68
N LYS A 68 -13.47 -9.89 0.33
CA LYS A 68 -12.65 -8.91 -0.40
C LYS A 68 -13.31 -7.53 -0.31
N ILE A 69 -12.48 -6.51 -0.12
CA ILE A 69 -12.92 -5.10 -0.08
C ILE A 69 -12.56 -4.47 -1.42
N THR A 70 -13.56 -4.01 -2.16
CA THR A 70 -13.36 -3.40 -3.49
C THR A 70 -13.66 -1.91 -3.51
N ASP A 71 -14.36 -1.43 -2.51
CA ASP A 71 -14.92 -0.09 -2.38
C ASP A 71 -14.10 0.83 -1.44
N VAL A 72 -13.00 0.30 -0.86
CA VAL A 72 -12.06 1.08 -0.06
C VAL A 72 -10.73 1.12 -0.81
N PRO A 73 -10.26 2.30 -1.27
CA PRO A 73 -8.98 2.46 -1.96
C PRO A 73 -7.83 1.87 -1.14
N PHE A 74 -6.83 1.32 -1.82
CA PHE A 74 -5.63 0.72 -1.22
C PHE A 74 -5.84 -0.49 -0.29
N VAL A 75 -7.06 -0.86 0.04
CA VAL A 75 -7.37 -2.03 0.87
C VAL A 75 -7.71 -3.24 -0.01
N ASP A 76 -7.04 -4.35 0.22
CA ASP A 76 -7.34 -5.64 -0.44
C ASP A 76 -8.37 -6.44 0.36
N ALA A 77 -8.17 -6.56 1.68
CA ALA A 77 -9.07 -7.27 2.56
C ALA A 77 -9.07 -6.69 3.98
N ILE A 78 -10.17 -6.89 4.69
CA ILE A 78 -10.28 -6.64 6.13
C ILE A 78 -10.79 -7.91 6.78
N THR A 79 -10.21 -8.30 7.90
CA THR A 79 -10.72 -9.35 8.77
C THR A 79 -11.02 -8.80 10.17
N VAL A 80 -12.10 -9.29 10.79
CA VAL A 80 -12.47 -8.92 12.16
C VAL A 80 -12.47 -10.17 13.01
N GLU A 81 -11.60 -10.19 14.01
CA GLU A 81 -11.48 -11.26 14.98
C GLU A 81 -12.11 -10.83 16.32
N VAL A 82 -12.92 -11.69 16.90
CA VAL A 82 -13.48 -11.47 18.25
C VAL A 82 -12.43 -11.84 19.29
N VAL A 83 -11.99 -10.86 20.09
CA VAL A 83 -11.04 -11.06 21.17
C VAL A 83 -11.78 -11.42 22.48
N SER A 84 -12.87 -10.69 22.74
CA SER A 84 -13.83 -11.00 23.82
C SER A 84 -15.23 -10.55 23.37
N SER A 85 -16.25 -10.73 24.20
CA SER A 85 -17.62 -10.33 23.84
C SER A 85 -17.73 -8.86 23.44
N ASP A 86 -16.95 -7.99 24.08
CA ASP A 86 -16.95 -6.53 23.91
C ASP A 86 -15.69 -5.98 23.22
N SER A 87 -14.81 -6.87 22.69
CA SER A 87 -13.53 -6.48 22.11
C SER A 87 -13.27 -7.17 20.78
N ILE A 88 -12.79 -6.41 19.80
CA ILE A 88 -12.44 -6.91 18.47
C ILE A 88 -11.03 -6.49 18.07
N ARG A 89 -10.45 -7.29 17.17
CA ARG A 89 -9.24 -6.94 16.43
C ARG A 89 -9.56 -6.87 14.94
N ILE A 90 -9.29 -5.74 14.35
CA ILE A 90 -9.42 -5.48 12.91
C ILE A 90 -8.04 -5.63 12.30
N ARG A 91 -7.87 -6.55 11.36
CA ARG A 91 -6.65 -6.65 10.55
C ARG A 91 -6.93 -6.17 9.15
N VAL A 92 -6.16 -5.21 8.72
CA VAL A 92 -6.21 -4.62 7.38
C VAL A 92 -5.10 -5.25 6.55
N PHE A 93 -5.44 -5.71 5.36
CA PHE A 93 -4.50 -6.14 4.34
C PHE A 93 -4.54 -5.11 3.22
N GLU A 94 -3.47 -4.33 3.11
CA GLU A 94 -3.38 -3.32 2.07
C GLU A 94 -2.79 -3.89 0.79
N LYS A 95 -3.18 -3.29 -0.35
CA LYS A 95 -2.63 -3.62 -1.65
C LYS A 95 -1.17 -3.19 -1.71
N ALA A 96 -0.28 -4.10 -2.12
CA ALA A 96 1.13 -3.78 -2.28
C ALA A 96 1.32 -2.91 -3.53
N LEU A 97 1.63 -1.63 -3.33
CA LEU A 97 1.88 -0.67 -4.40
C LEU A 97 3.36 -0.66 -4.76
N ALA A 98 3.67 -0.75 -6.06
CA ALA A 98 5.04 -0.69 -6.56
C ALA A 98 5.43 0.72 -6.99
N GLY A 99 4.48 1.51 -7.51
CA GLY A 99 4.72 2.85 -7.97
C GLY A 99 3.43 3.52 -8.44
N TYR A 100 3.56 4.76 -8.90
CA TYR A 100 2.48 5.46 -9.59
C TYR A 100 2.98 6.23 -10.81
N VAL A 101 2.10 6.42 -11.78
CA VAL A 101 2.27 7.35 -12.89
C VAL A 101 1.25 8.47 -12.82
N LYS A 102 1.59 9.65 -13.32
CA LYS A 102 0.65 10.78 -13.45
C LYS A 102 -0.05 10.71 -14.79
N TYR A 103 -1.39 10.82 -14.77
CA TYR A 103 -2.21 10.88 -15.98
C TYR A 103 -3.46 11.73 -15.75
N LEU A 104 -3.66 12.76 -16.58
CA LEU A 104 -4.81 13.68 -16.50
C LEU A 104 -5.11 14.17 -15.08
N ASP A 105 -4.08 14.71 -14.41
CA ASP A 105 -4.12 15.19 -13.01
C ASP A 105 -4.53 14.16 -11.96
N ARG A 106 -4.42 12.87 -12.28
CA ARG A 106 -4.62 11.77 -11.36
C ARG A 106 -3.35 10.98 -11.14
N TYR A 107 -3.25 10.37 -9.97
CA TYR A 107 -2.20 9.42 -9.60
C TYR A 107 -2.72 8.01 -9.84
N ILE A 108 -2.09 7.30 -10.76
CA ILE A 108 -2.46 5.95 -11.16
C ILE A 108 -1.48 4.98 -10.51
N TYR A 109 -1.94 4.31 -9.46
CA TYR A 109 -1.13 3.37 -8.71
C TYR A 109 -1.18 1.98 -9.34
N PHE A 110 -0.04 1.30 -9.34
CA PHE A 110 0.07 -0.08 -9.83
C PHE A 110 0.83 -0.95 -8.81
N ASP A 111 0.54 -2.24 -8.84
CA ASP A 111 1.17 -3.25 -8.00
C ASP A 111 2.49 -3.78 -8.60
N LYS A 112 3.14 -4.72 -7.89
CA LYS A 112 4.38 -5.37 -8.31
C LYS A 112 4.28 -6.18 -9.63
N ASP A 113 3.08 -6.44 -10.09
CA ASP A 113 2.79 -7.14 -11.35
C ASP A 113 2.34 -6.17 -12.45
N GLY A 114 2.39 -4.86 -12.17
CA GLY A 114 2.01 -3.79 -13.08
C GLY A 114 0.51 -3.60 -13.25
N THR A 115 -0.31 -4.25 -12.43
CA THR A 115 -1.75 -4.08 -12.48
C THR A 115 -2.14 -2.74 -11.86
N VAL A 116 -2.97 -1.96 -12.57
CA VAL A 116 -3.52 -0.72 -12.02
C VAL A 116 -4.45 -1.05 -10.85
N VAL A 117 -4.05 -0.62 -9.67
CA VAL A 117 -4.75 -0.91 -8.42
C VAL A 117 -5.75 0.18 -8.09
N GLU A 118 -5.37 1.45 -8.34
CA GLU A 118 -6.14 2.60 -7.91
C GLU A 118 -5.87 3.80 -8.82
N SER A 119 -6.88 4.68 -8.94
CA SER A 119 -6.76 6.01 -9.56
C SER A 119 -7.26 7.04 -8.56
N SER A 120 -6.36 7.84 -8.01
CA SER A 120 -6.63 8.82 -6.95
C SER A 120 -6.32 10.25 -7.41
N ASP A 121 -7.00 11.22 -6.86
CA ASP A 121 -6.67 12.65 -6.93
C ASP A 121 -5.77 13.11 -5.77
N VAL A 122 -5.57 12.25 -4.79
CA VAL A 122 -4.69 12.48 -3.63
C VAL A 122 -3.42 11.66 -3.77
N LEU A 123 -2.26 12.32 -3.55
CA LEU A 123 -0.96 11.67 -3.56
C LEU A 123 -0.76 10.88 -2.26
N THR A 124 -0.42 9.59 -2.40
CA THR A 124 0.01 8.73 -1.30
C THR A 124 1.52 8.85 -1.13
N LYS A 125 1.97 9.17 0.08
CA LYS A 125 3.40 9.27 0.42
C LYS A 125 4.07 7.89 0.46
N GLY A 126 5.38 7.86 0.20
CA GLY A 126 6.18 6.64 0.29
C GLY A 126 6.06 5.70 -0.91
N ILE A 127 5.32 6.08 -1.95
CA ILE A 127 5.21 5.35 -3.20
C ILE A 127 5.96 6.13 -4.29
N PRO A 128 6.94 5.55 -5.00
CA PRO A 128 7.73 6.28 -5.99
C PRO A 128 6.89 6.66 -7.22
N GLN A 129 7.11 7.88 -7.69
CA GLN A 129 6.64 8.28 -9.00
C GLN A 129 7.48 7.63 -10.09
N VAL A 130 6.86 7.01 -11.08
CA VAL A 130 7.54 6.50 -12.28
C VAL A 130 7.32 7.47 -13.42
N THR A 131 8.40 7.86 -14.09
CA THR A 131 8.40 8.82 -15.19
C THR A 131 9.30 8.36 -16.34
N GLY A 132 9.10 8.90 -17.55
CA GLY A 132 9.85 8.48 -18.74
C GLY A 132 9.31 7.22 -19.41
N ILE A 133 8.12 6.76 -18.99
CA ILE A 133 7.41 5.65 -19.64
C ILE A 133 6.18 6.19 -20.35
N ASN A 134 5.96 5.77 -21.59
CA ASN A 134 4.73 6.03 -22.33
C ASN A 134 3.72 4.92 -22.09
N PHE A 135 2.48 5.28 -21.83
CA PHE A 135 1.39 4.33 -21.63
C PHE A 135 0.13 4.78 -22.36
N SER A 136 -0.60 3.82 -22.93
CA SER A 136 -1.72 4.07 -23.83
C SER A 136 -3.09 3.69 -23.25
N GLY A 137 -3.14 2.95 -22.15
CA GLY A 137 -4.40 2.52 -21.57
C GLY A 137 -4.33 2.39 -20.05
N ILE A 138 -5.34 2.95 -19.39
CA ILE A 138 -5.49 2.87 -17.94
C ILE A 138 -6.86 2.32 -17.61
N GLN A 139 -6.87 1.15 -16.99
CA GLN A 139 -8.08 0.54 -16.44
C GLN A 139 -7.76 -0.14 -15.11
N VAL A 140 -8.46 0.27 -14.04
CA VAL A 140 -8.31 -0.36 -12.73
C VAL A 140 -8.61 -1.86 -12.82
N GLY A 141 -7.76 -2.66 -12.21
CA GLY A 141 -7.82 -4.13 -12.24
C GLY A 141 -7.18 -4.77 -13.47
N LYS A 142 -6.55 -3.98 -14.37
CA LYS A 142 -5.80 -4.49 -15.52
C LYS A 142 -4.36 -3.99 -15.53
N PRO A 143 -3.45 -4.73 -16.20
CA PRO A 143 -2.08 -4.26 -16.39
C PRO A 143 -2.05 -2.90 -17.09
N LEU A 144 -1.15 -2.03 -16.67
CA LEU A 144 -0.87 -0.77 -17.34
C LEU A 144 -0.32 -1.07 -18.73
N THR A 145 -1.01 -0.59 -19.79
CA THR A 145 -0.63 -0.87 -21.15
C THR A 145 0.45 0.12 -21.61
N THR A 146 1.62 -0.38 -21.97
CA THR A 146 2.74 0.40 -22.46
C THR A 146 3.33 -0.26 -23.71
N ASP A 147 3.84 0.55 -24.63
CA ASP A 147 4.60 0.08 -25.80
C ASP A 147 6.06 -0.26 -25.42
N GLU A 148 6.48 0.14 -24.20
CA GLU A 148 7.85 -0.03 -23.67
C GLU A 148 7.86 -1.12 -22.58
N THR A 149 7.45 -2.34 -22.93
CA THR A 149 7.27 -3.45 -22.00
C THR A 149 8.54 -3.76 -21.19
N ASP A 150 9.71 -3.72 -21.82
CA ASP A 150 10.99 -4.03 -21.14
C ASP A 150 11.32 -3.00 -20.06
N ILE A 151 11.12 -1.70 -20.36
CA ILE A 151 11.32 -0.62 -19.37
C ILE A 151 10.36 -0.77 -18.22
N PHE A 152 9.10 -1.14 -18.50
CA PHE A 152 8.11 -1.34 -17.44
C PHE A 152 8.44 -2.54 -16.54
N LEU A 153 8.91 -3.65 -17.10
CA LEU A 153 9.38 -4.79 -16.31
C LEU A 153 10.58 -4.42 -15.44
N ARG A 154 11.55 -3.67 -15.97
CA ARG A 154 12.67 -3.13 -15.18
C ARG A 154 12.18 -2.24 -14.03
N THR A 155 11.15 -1.41 -14.28
CA THR A 155 10.51 -0.62 -13.21
C THR A 155 10.02 -1.51 -12.09
N LEU A 156 9.27 -2.57 -12.42
CA LEU A 156 8.70 -3.47 -11.43
C LEU A 156 9.78 -4.22 -10.64
N ASP A 157 10.84 -4.65 -11.30
CA ASP A 157 11.95 -5.34 -10.64
C ASP A 157 12.74 -4.39 -9.74
N LEU A 158 13.00 -3.16 -10.18
CA LEU A 158 13.65 -2.15 -9.36
C LEU A 158 12.80 -1.79 -8.13
N THR A 159 11.49 -1.60 -8.27
CA THR A 159 10.60 -1.32 -7.13
C THR A 159 10.54 -2.47 -6.13
N LYS A 160 10.60 -3.73 -6.59
CA LYS A 160 10.71 -4.90 -5.70
C LYS A 160 12.04 -4.89 -4.92
N LEU A 161 13.16 -4.54 -5.58
CA LEU A 161 14.46 -4.45 -4.92
C LEU A 161 14.49 -3.32 -3.89
N LEU A 162 13.99 -2.13 -4.24
CA LEU A 162 13.88 -1.01 -3.30
C LEU A 162 13.07 -1.41 -2.06
N ALA A 163 11.91 -2.05 -2.26
CA ALA A 163 11.08 -2.54 -1.15
C ALA A 163 11.80 -3.62 -0.32
N LYS A 164 12.53 -4.55 -0.97
CA LYS A 164 13.30 -5.59 -0.30
C LYS A 164 14.36 -5.04 0.65
N TYR A 165 14.99 -3.94 0.26
CA TYR A 165 16.04 -3.26 1.04
C TYR A 165 15.52 -2.06 1.83
N GLU A 166 14.19 -1.92 1.98
CA GLU A 166 13.50 -0.88 2.76
C GLU A 166 13.88 0.56 2.33
N LEU A 167 14.15 0.75 1.04
CA LEU A 167 14.51 2.03 0.45
C LEU A 167 13.29 2.73 -0.12
N SER A 168 12.98 3.93 0.38
CA SER A 168 11.85 4.75 -0.06
C SER A 168 12.32 5.78 -1.08
N ALA A 169 12.23 5.45 -2.37
CA ALA A 169 12.51 6.40 -3.44
C ALA A 169 11.32 7.34 -3.67
N ASP A 170 11.60 8.61 -4.01
CA ASP A 170 10.58 9.57 -4.38
C ASP A 170 10.16 9.42 -5.85
N ARG A 171 11.14 9.12 -6.71
CA ARG A 171 10.91 8.99 -8.15
C ARG A 171 11.91 8.05 -8.81
N ILE A 172 11.43 7.32 -9.82
CA ILE A 172 12.23 6.53 -10.75
C ILE A 172 12.02 7.13 -12.13
N HIS A 173 13.09 7.57 -12.77
CA HIS A 173 13.03 8.18 -14.10
C HIS A 173 13.77 7.33 -15.13
N PHE A 174 13.09 6.97 -16.21
CA PHE A 174 13.66 6.31 -17.36
C PHE A 174 13.96 7.34 -18.45
N HIS A 175 15.20 7.42 -18.87
CA HIS A 175 15.63 8.28 -19.97
C HIS A 175 15.38 7.59 -21.30
N GLY A 176 15.28 8.40 -22.40
CA GLY A 176 15.01 7.87 -23.74
C GLY A 176 16.10 6.94 -24.30
N ASN A 177 17.29 6.93 -23.72
CA ASN A 177 18.39 6.00 -24.01
C ASN A 177 18.35 4.71 -23.16
N GLY A 178 17.35 4.55 -22.27
CA GLY A 178 17.19 3.41 -21.38
C GLY A 178 17.93 3.51 -20.06
N GLU A 179 18.66 4.60 -19.79
CA GLU A 179 19.25 4.87 -18.46
C GLU A 179 18.17 5.09 -17.42
N VAL A 180 18.49 4.74 -16.16
CA VAL A 180 17.59 4.88 -15.02
C VAL A 180 18.24 5.75 -13.95
N THR A 181 17.52 6.79 -13.55
CA THR A 181 17.87 7.62 -12.38
C THR A 181 16.82 7.45 -11.30
N VAL A 182 17.26 7.12 -10.07
CA VAL A 182 16.40 7.03 -8.88
C VAL A 182 16.65 8.23 -7.98
N TYR A 183 15.58 8.83 -7.47
CA TYR A 183 15.63 10.05 -6.65
C TYR A 183 15.27 9.74 -5.20
N PHE A 184 16.10 10.24 -4.29
CA PHE A 184 15.92 10.18 -2.85
C PHE A 184 16.15 11.59 -2.28
N GLY A 185 15.08 12.35 -2.11
CA GLY A 185 15.19 13.78 -1.75
C GLY A 185 16.03 14.56 -2.77
N ASN A 186 17.14 15.10 -2.31
CA ASN A 186 18.09 15.87 -3.14
C ASN A 186 19.19 15.02 -3.80
N ILE A 187 19.17 13.70 -3.60
CA ILE A 187 20.14 12.77 -4.15
C ILE A 187 19.57 12.12 -5.39
N ARG A 188 20.35 12.13 -6.46
CA ARG A 188 20.08 11.40 -7.72
C ARG A 188 21.05 10.23 -7.79
N VAL A 189 20.53 9.04 -8.07
CA VAL A 189 21.32 7.83 -8.24
C VAL A 189 21.18 7.36 -9.67
N ASP A 190 22.26 7.44 -10.44
CA ASP A 190 22.31 6.98 -11.82
C ASP A 190 22.69 5.50 -11.83
N LEU A 191 21.76 4.63 -12.24
CA LEU A 191 21.95 3.18 -12.26
C LEU A 191 22.38 2.66 -13.64
N GLY A 192 22.34 3.50 -14.67
CA GLY A 192 22.70 3.16 -16.05
C GLY A 192 21.62 2.38 -16.80
N THR A 193 22.02 1.78 -17.91
CA THR A 193 21.14 1.02 -18.82
C THR A 193 21.13 -0.48 -18.52
N ASP A 194 22.18 -0.99 -17.89
CA ASP A 194 22.41 -2.42 -17.67
C ASP A 194 21.89 -2.85 -16.30
N ASP A 195 21.18 -3.98 -16.29
CA ASP A 195 20.69 -4.60 -15.04
C ASP A 195 21.77 -5.47 -14.37
N LYS A 196 23.00 -5.53 -14.92
CA LYS A 196 24.11 -6.26 -14.33
C LYS A 196 24.42 -5.70 -12.94
N GLY A 197 24.35 -6.57 -11.95
CA GLY A 197 24.60 -6.22 -10.56
C GLY A 197 23.60 -5.24 -9.96
N ILE A 198 22.41 -5.08 -10.54
CA ILE A 198 21.38 -4.13 -10.05
C ILE A 198 21.02 -4.40 -8.59
N GLU A 199 20.94 -5.66 -8.18
CA GLU A 199 20.64 -6.04 -6.80
C GLU A 199 21.77 -5.62 -5.86
N ASP A 200 23.05 -5.83 -6.25
CA ASP A 200 24.22 -5.40 -5.47
C ASP A 200 24.27 -3.87 -5.35
N LYS A 201 23.99 -3.15 -6.45
CA LYS A 201 23.90 -1.70 -6.46
C LYS A 201 22.82 -1.21 -5.47
N VAL A 202 21.61 -1.78 -5.53
CA VAL A 202 20.51 -1.40 -4.64
C VAL A 202 20.80 -1.77 -3.17
N MET A 203 21.40 -2.92 -2.92
CA MET A 203 21.81 -3.34 -1.57
C MET A 203 22.78 -2.33 -0.94
N LEU A 204 23.72 -1.80 -1.72
CA LEU A 204 24.70 -0.82 -1.23
C LEU A 204 24.11 0.57 -1.04
N LEU A 205 23.01 0.91 -1.73
CA LEU A 205 22.38 2.24 -1.67
C LEU A 205 22.05 2.68 -0.25
N GLY A 206 21.52 1.81 0.61
CA GLY A 206 21.20 2.16 1.99
C GLY A 206 22.38 2.78 2.73
N THR A 207 23.53 2.13 2.64
CA THR A 207 24.76 2.61 3.28
C THR A 207 25.28 3.92 2.67
N PHE A 208 25.15 4.10 1.35
CA PHE A 208 25.54 5.35 0.70
C PHE A 208 24.60 6.50 1.06
N LEU A 209 23.30 6.28 1.02
CA LEU A 209 22.31 7.30 1.33
C LEU A 209 22.44 7.84 2.76
N GLU A 210 22.70 6.97 3.75
CA GLU A 210 22.97 7.39 5.14
C GLU A 210 24.17 8.35 5.24
N ARG A 211 25.20 8.14 4.42
CA ARG A 211 26.43 8.98 4.44
C ARG A 211 26.25 10.33 3.78
N VAL A 212 25.31 10.46 2.85
CA VAL A 212 25.10 11.67 2.03
C VAL A 212 23.74 12.32 2.27
N GLU A 213 23.02 11.91 3.32
CA GLU A 213 21.64 12.35 3.64
C GLU A 213 21.48 13.89 3.65
N THR A 214 22.51 14.61 4.10
CA THR A 214 22.50 16.09 4.19
C THR A 214 23.02 16.79 2.94
N LEU A 215 23.43 16.04 1.93
CA LEU A 215 24.02 16.55 0.71
C LEU A 215 23.01 16.59 -0.44
N SER A 216 23.37 17.35 -1.48
CA SER A 216 22.68 17.35 -2.77
C SER A 216 23.68 16.94 -3.85
N GLY A 217 23.28 16.07 -4.77
CA GLY A 217 24.21 15.64 -5.82
C GLY A 217 23.80 14.36 -6.52
N VAL A 218 24.77 13.81 -7.27
CA VAL A 218 24.62 12.59 -8.07
C VAL A 218 25.52 11.50 -7.54
N LEU A 219 24.95 10.35 -7.22
CA LEU A 219 25.70 9.11 -6.99
C LEU A 219 25.72 8.32 -8.31
N ASP A 220 26.93 8.26 -8.89
CA ASP A 220 27.16 7.58 -10.15
C ASP A 220 27.41 6.09 -9.90
N MET A 221 26.43 5.27 -10.29
CA MET A 221 26.44 3.80 -10.21
C MET A 221 26.12 3.17 -11.58
N GLU A 222 26.37 3.89 -12.67
CA GLU A 222 26.06 3.41 -14.03
C GLU A 222 26.77 2.10 -14.34
N GLU A 223 28.08 2.05 -14.07
CA GLU A 223 28.87 0.85 -14.28
C GLU A 223 28.88 -0.05 -13.03
N TYR A 224 28.71 -1.36 -13.25
CA TYR A 224 28.83 -2.32 -12.17
C TYR A 224 30.28 -2.41 -11.68
N ASN A 225 30.46 -2.25 -10.36
CA ASN A 225 31.78 -2.34 -9.73
C ASN A 225 31.77 -3.43 -8.66
N GLU A 226 32.56 -4.50 -8.87
CA GLU A 226 32.68 -5.65 -7.94
C GLU A 226 33.22 -5.24 -6.56
N GLU A 227 34.00 -4.16 -6.49
CA GLU A 227 34.54 -3.63 -5.23
C GLU A 227 33.54 -2.76 -4.48
N GLY A 228 32.41 -2.42 -5.08
CA GLY A 228 31.36 -1.57 -4.49
C GLY A 228 31.81 -0.12 -4.30
N ILE A 229 32.75 0.37 -5.11
CA ILE A 229 33.26 1.74 -5.05
C ILE A 229 32.54 2.58 -6.10
N TYR A 230 31.79 3.58 -5.68
CA TYR A 230 31.05 4.48 -6.53
C TYR A 230 31.37 5.95 -6.18
N VAL A 231 31.15 6.85 -7.15
CA VAL A 231 31.51 8.26 -7.04
C VAL A 231 30.28 9.09 -6.73
N PHE A 232 30.33 9.88 -5.65
CA PHE A 232 29.35 10.92 -5.39
C PHE A 232 29.87 12.27 -5.88
N LYS A 233 29.09 12.94 -6.71
CA LYS A 233 29.36 14.26 -7.28
C LYS A 233 28.39 15.26 -6.63
N PRO A 234 28.84 16.07 -5.64
CA PRO A 234 27.98 17.09 -5.03
C PRO A 234 27.55 18.11 -6.07
N ASP A 235 26.31 18.63 -5.92
CA ASP A 235 25.90 19.81 -6.66
C ASP A 235 26.79 20.99 -6.22
N THR A 236 27.30 21.74 -7.18
CA THR A 236 28.01 23.01 -6.88
C THR A 236 26.95 24.06 -6.57
N ASP A 237 27.05 24.68 -5.40
CA ASP A 237 26.31 25.90 -5.10
C ASP A 237 26.73 26.97 -6.11
N ASP A 238 25.82 27.35 -7.04
CA ASP A 238 25.98 28.49 -7.91
C ASP A 238 25.49 29.78 -7.22
#